data_a2718a607bdd3b22b809c781055434a8
#
_entry.id   a2718a607bdd3b22b809c781055434a8
#
_cell.length_a   1.000
_cell.length_b   1.000
_cell.length_c   1.000
_cell.angle_alpha   90.00
_cell.angle_beta   90.00
_cell.angle_gamma   90.00
#
_symmetry.space_group_name_H-M   'P 1'
#
loop_
_entity.id
_entity.type
_entity.pdbx_description
1 polymer ?
#
loop_
_entity_poly.entity_id
_entity_poly.type
_entity_poly.pdbx_seq_one_letter_code
_entity_poly.pdbx_strand_id
1 'polypeptide(L)'
;MTVSAIKAAMYRFGQSPTDIFRQVAKVTDGYRVVMRDGFQLTLTDRELIEGARGSRFVGGDQGMLKDAQFLFAVSAKRAQMENNDRTAGRSYQAAVRSLNDGEDESGPGEGFLRLGLRQHMKRVSVRELAAGQLGMCNRTGHSVAVINGREELWGRQGRAPTQGHAVALV
;
A
#
# COMPACT_ATOMS: atom_id res chain seq x y z
N MET A 1 0.29 -7.60 2.15
CA MET A 1 -0.80 -6.60 1.99
C MET A 1 -0.33 -5.26 1.43
N THR A 2 0.73 -4.70 1.97
CA THR A 2 1.19 -3.35 1.57
C THR A 2 1.51 -3.24 0.08
N VAL A 3 2.27 -4.19 -0.47
CA VAL A 3 2.62 -4.17 -1.90
C VAL A 3 1.37 -4.31 -2.79
N SER A 4 0.41 -5.12 -2.39
CA SER A 4 -0.84 -5.29 -3.13
C SER A 4 -1.66 -4.00 -3.14
N ALA A 5 -1.72 -3.29 -2.01
CA ALA A 5 -2.38 -2.00 -1.92
C ALA A 5 -1.70 -0.96 -2.81
N ILE A 6 -0.36 -0.93 -2.81
CA ILE A 6 0.42 -0.02 -3.66
C ILE A 6 0.14 -0.29 -5.15
N LYS A 7 0.18 -1.55 -5.58
CA LYS A 7 -0.11 -1.92 -6.97
C LYS A 7 -1.50 -1.47 -7.40
N ALA A 8 -2.52 -1.77 -6.58
CA ALA A 8 -3.89 -1.39 -6.87
C ALA A 8 -4.06 0.14 -6.91
N ALA A 9 -3.45 0.86 -5.97
CA ALA A 9 -3.52 2.32 -5.92
C ALA A 9 -2.86 2.97 -7.14
N MET A 10 -1.67 2.49 -7.53
CA MET A 10 -0.98 3.00 -8.71
C MET A 10 -1.79 2.75 -9.99
N TYR A 11 -2.43 1.61 -10.08
CA TYR A 11 -3.28 1.30 -11.23
C TYR A 11 -4.52 2.19 -11.28
N ARG A 12 -5.13 2.45 -10.13
CA ARG A 12 -6.38 3.24 -10.05
C ARG A 12 -6.14 4.73 -10.26
N PHE A 13 -5.12 5.29 -9.63
CA PHE A 13 -4.94 6.74 -9.56
C PHE A 13 -3.78 7.25 -10.41
N GLY A 14 -2.80 6.43 -10.71
CA GLY A 14 -1.58 6.80 -11.40
C GLY A 14 -0.34 6.43 -10.60
N GLN A 15 0.79 6.40 -11.28
CA GLN A 15 2.04 5.93 -10.72
C GLN A 15 2.66 6.89 -9.71
N SER A 16 2.55 8.20 -9.95
CA SER A 16 3.21 9.20 -9.12
C SER A 16 2.57 9.30 -7.74
N PRO A 17 3.35 9.47 -6.67
CA PRO A 17 2.81 9.75 -5.34
C PRO A 17 1.81 10.91 -5.29
N THR A 18 1.98 11.92 -6.14
CA THR A 18 1.05 13.05 -6.24
C THR A 18 -0.29 12.68 -6.88
N ASP A 19 -0.38 11.54 -7.56
CA ASP A 19 -1.64 11.01 -8.06
C ASP A 19 -2.45 10.33 -6.96
N ILE A 20 -1.76 9.81 -5.95
CA ILE A 20 -2.36 9.02 -4.86
C ILE A 20 -2.63 9.89 -3.63
N PHE A 21 -1.64 10.67 -3.20
CA PHE A 21 -1.78 11.58 -2.08
C PHE A 21 -2.32 12.94 -2.55
N ARG A 22 -3.02 13.62 -1.66
CA ARG A 22 -3.54 14.96 -1.94
C ARG A 22 -2.40 15.96 -2.18
N GLN A 23 -1.31 15.85 -1.40
CA GLN A 23 -0.16 16.73 -1.51
C GLN A 23 1.12 15.99 -1.11
N VAL A 24 2.17 16.20 -1.88
CA VAL A 24 3.53 15.80 -1.56
C VAL A 24 4.42 17.02 -1.77
N ALA A 25 4.97 17.56 -0.71
CA ALA A 25 5.77 18.78 -0.76
C ALA A 25 7.18 18.51 -0.21
N LYS A 26 8.20 18.97 -0.93
CA LYS A 26 9.58 18.93 -0.45
C LYS A 26 9.73 19.93 0.69
N VAL A 27 10.28 19.48 1.81
CA VAL A 27 10.61 20.33 2.96
C VAL A 27 12.08 20.11 3.31
N THR A 28 12.60 20.85 4.30
CA THR A 28 13.97 20.66 4.75
C THR A 28 14.15 19.23 5.25
N ASP A 29 15.11 18.51 4.69
CA ASP A 29 15.49 17.15 5.05
C ASP A 29 14.36 16.11 4.89
N GLY A 30 13.38 16.36 4.01
CA GLY A 30 12.34 15.37 3.81
C GLY A 30 11.18 15.83 2.96
N TYR A 31 10.03 15.19 3.20
CA TYR A 31 8.78 15.45 2.51
C TYR A 31 7.63 15.55 3.49
N ARG A 32 6.74 16.50 3.24
CA ARG A 32 5.45 16.57 3.91
C ARG A 32 4.41 15.94 2.99
N VAL A 33 3.61 15.04 3.54
CA VAL A 33 2.57 14.33 2.80
C VAL A 33 1.23 14.59 3.46
N VAL A 34 0.23 14.97 2.64
CA VAL A 34 -1.17 15.06 3.04
C VAL A 34 -1.93 14.02 2.25
N MET A 35 -2.56 13.08 2.94
CA MET A 35 -3.33 12.00 2.32
C MET A 35 -4.76 12.45 2.01
N ARG A 36 -5.47 11.68 1.21
CA ARG A 36 -6.86 11.99 0.83
C ARG A 36 -7.82 11.97 2.01
N ASP A 37 -7.53 11.20 3.04
CA ASP A 37 -8.32 11.16 4.29
C ASP A 37 -7.97 12.28 5.27
N GLY A 38 -7.08 13.20 4.88
CA GLY A 38 -6.64 14.31 5.70
C GLY A 38 -5.46 14.03 6.61
N PHE A 39 -5.00 12.79 6.68
CA PHE A 39 -3.85 12.44 7.51
C PHE A 39 -2.60 13.14 7.00
N GLN A 40 -1.83 13.72 7.92
CA GLN A 40 -0.60 14.46 7.59
C GLN A 40 0.60 13.81 8.27
N LEU A 41 1.69 13.71 7.54
CA LEU A 41 2.95 13.22 8.09
C LEU A 41 4.13 13.91 7.43
N THR A 42 5.27 13.84 8.10
CA THR A 42 6.55 14.22 7.52
C THR A 42 7.44 12.99 7.47
N LEU A 43 7.99 12.71 6.29
CA LEU A 43 8.93 11.62 6.06
C LEU A 43 10.30 12.23 5.86
N THR A 44 11.27 11.90 6.71
CA THR A 44 12.63 12.39 6.53
C THR A 44 13.32 11.68 5.37
N ASP A 45 14.34 12.31 4.80
CA ASP A 45 15.15 11.70 3.74
C ASP A 45 15.77 10.38 4.21
N ARG A 46 16.18 10.32 5.48
CA ARG A 46 16.72 9.10 6.07
C ARG A 46 15.68 8.00 6.16
N GLU A 47 14.47 8.32 6.59
CA GLU A 47 13.36 7.37 6.64
C GLU A 47 12.99 6.88 5.24
N LEU A 48 13.02 7.76 4.24
CA LEU A 48 12.78 7.37 2.86
C LEU A 48 13.80 6.33 2.39
N ILE A 49 15.08 6.54 2.68
CA ILE A 49 16.14 5.59 2.34
C ILE A 49 15.93 4.26 3.06
N GLU A 50 15.65 4.31 4.36
CA GLU A 50 15.40 3.11 5.16
C GLU A 50 14.16 2.35 4.67
N GLY A 51 13.08 3.06 4.39
CA GLY A 51 11.83 2.48 3.89
C GLY A 51 11.99 1.87 2.51
N ALA A 52 12.66 2.56 1.61
CA ALA A 52 12.93 2.05 0.27
C ALA A 52 13.74 0.75 0.32
N ARG A 53 14.77 0.73 1.13
CA ARG A 53 15.61 -0.47 1.31
C ARG A 53 14.80 -1.60 1.98
N GLY A 54 14.04 -1.26 3.00
CA GLY A 54 13.23 -2.23 3.75
C GLY A 54 12.06 -2.79 2.96
N SER A 55 11.59 -2.11 1.93
CA SER A 55 10.50 -2.60 1.07
C SER A 55 10.90 -3.86 0.32
N ARG A 56 12.17 -4.01 0.01
CA ARG A 56 12.73 -5.11 -0.80
C ARG A 56 12.14 -5.16 -2.21
N PHE A 57 11.56 -4.06 -2.66
CA PHE A 57 11.00 -3.98 -4.01
C PHE A 57 12.13 -4.03 -5.05
N VAL A 58 11.86 -4.75 -6.13
CA VAL A 58 12.74 -4.85 -7.29
C VAL A 58 11.90 -4.66 -8.55
N GLY A 59 12.52 -4.17 -9.60
CA GLY A 59 11.84 -3.98 -10.88
C GLY A 59 12.77 -3.37 -11.91
N GLY A 60 12.44 -3.56 -13.18
CA GLY A 60 13.21 -3.03 -14.30
C GLY A 60 12.92 -1.56 -14.60
N ASP A 61 11.73 -1.09 -14.28
CA ASP A 61 11.34 0.32 -14.43
C ASP A 61 11.77 1.09 -13.17
N GLN A 62 12.84 1.88 -13.29
CA GLN A 62 13.41 2.61 -12.15
C GLN A 62 12.48 3.70 -11.62
N GLY A 63 11.71 4.35 -12.49
CA GLY A 63 10.74 5.35 -12.08
C GLY A 63 9.62 4.74 -11.26
N MET A 64 9.04 3.66 -11.73
CA MET A 64 8.00 2.93 -11.01
C MET A 64 8.52 2.38 -9.68
N LEU A 65 9.71 1.82 -9.68
CA LEU A 65 10.34 1.29 -8.47
C LEU A 65 10.50 2.38 -7.40
N LYS A 66 11.03 3.53 -7.81
CA LYS A 66 11.23 4.68 -6.91
C LYS A 66 9.91 5.17 -6.33
N ASP A 67 8.88 5.27 -7.16
CA ASP A 67 7.56 5.72 -6.72
C ASP A 67 6.91 4.70 -5.77
N ALA A 68 7.00 3.41 -6.07
CA ALA A 68 6.50 2.36 -5.19
C ALA A 68 7.23 2.35 -3.84
N GLN A 69 8.55 2.55 -3.86
CA GLN A 69 9.36 2.65 -2.64
C GLN A 69 8.94 3.86 -1.79
N PHE A 70 8.63 4.98 -2.42
CA PHE A 70 8.12 6.16 -1.72
C PHE A 70 6.78 5.86 -1.03
N LEU A 71 5.86 5.23 -1.74
CA LEU A 71 4.56 4.84 -1.18
C LEU A 71 4.72 3.88 0.01
N PHE A 72 5.65 2.94 -0.10
CA PHE A 72 5.95 2.03 1.01
C PHE A 72 6.50 2.78 2.21
N ALA A 73 7.46 3.68 1.97
CA ALA A 73 8.09 4.46 3.05
C ALA A 73 7.07 5.33 3.79
N VAL A 74 6.14 5.94 3.06
CA VAL A 74 5.04 6.72 3.65
C VAL A 74 4.09 5.84 4.44
N SER A 75 3.73 4.67 3.90
CA SER A 75 2.89 3.69 4.62
C SER A 75 3.54 3.26 5.94
N ALA A 76 4.84 3.03 5.94
CA ALA A 76 5.58 2.68 7.15
C ALA A 76 5.57 3.82 8.18
N LYS A 77 5.69 5.08 7.73
CA LYS A 77 5.60 6.23 8.62
C LYS A 77 4.22 6.32 9.29
N ARG A 78 3.17 6.14 8.53
CA ARG A 78 1.82 6.11 9.08
C ARG A 78 1.65 4.94 10.06
N ALA A 79 2.13 3.76 9.72
CA ALA A 79 2.12 2.60 10.62
C ALA A 79 2.84 2.89 11.94
N GLN A 80 3.97 3.59 11.89
CA GLN A 80 4.69 4.03 13.08
C GLN A 80 3.83 4.95 13.94
N MET A 81 3.24 5.97 13.34
CA MET A 81 2.43 6.95 14.05
C MET A 81 1.17 6.32 14.67
N GLU A 82 0.61 5.32 14.03
CA GLU A 82 -0.57 4.59 14.49
C GLU A 82 -0.23 3.39 15.38
N ASN A 83 1.04 3.13 15.60
CA ASN A 83 1.54 1.97 16.37
C ASN A 83 0.93 0.64 15.88
N ASN A 84 0.98 0.43 14.58
CA ASN A 84 0.47 -0.78 13.93
C ASN A 84 1.04 -2.03 14.61
N ASP A 85 0.22 -3.07 14.80
CA ASP A 85 0.60 -4.31 15.48
C ASP A 85 1.14 -4.12 16.91
N ARG A 86 0.91 -2.95 17.50
CA ARG A 86 1.40 -2.57 18.83
C ARG A 86 2.93 -2.54 18.95
N THR A 87 3.65 -2.64 17.85
CA THR A 87 5.11 -2.67 17.81
C THR A 87 5.70 -1.60 16.91
N ALA A 88 4.97 -1.17 15.89
CA ALA A 88 5.46 -0.22 14.88
C ALA A 88 5.87 1.13 15.47
N GLY A 89 5.21 1.56 16.54
CA GLY A 89 5.50 2.85 17.19
C GLY A 89 6.86 2.93 17.86
N ARG A 90 7.54 1.80 18.06
CA ARG A 90 8.84 1.76 18.74
C ARG A 90 9.95 2.44 17.94
N SER A 91 9.90 2.33 16.62
CA SER A 91 10.88 2.94 15.72
C SER A 91 10.37 2.87 14.30
N TYR A 92 10.97 3.64 13.39
CA TYR A 92 10.66 3.55 11.97
C TYR A 92 11.02 2.16 11.43
N GLN A 93 12.15 1.58 11.87
CA GLN A 93 12.54 0.22 11.50
C GLN A 93 11.52 -0.82 11.96
N ALA A 94 10.98 -0.66 13.17
CA ALA A 94 9.92 -1.54 13.67
C ALA A 94 8.65 -1.43 12.80
N ALA A 95 8.31 -0.22 12.35
CA ALA A 95 7.20 -0.01 11.44
C ALA A 95 7.41 -0.70 10.08
N VAL A 96 8.60 -0.61 9.52
CA VAL A 96 8.95 -1.30 8.28
C VAL A 96 8.80 -2.82 8.44
N ARG A 97 9.28 -3.36 9.55
CA ARG A 97 9.13 -4.80 9.83
C ARG A 97 7.66 -5.18 9.97
N SER A 98 6.86 -4.37 10.64
CA SER A 98 5.43 -4.59 10.81
C SER A 98 4.70 -4.70 9.46
N LEU A 99 5.11 -3.93 8.46
CA LEU A 99 4.52 -4.02 7.13
C LEU A 99 4.99 -5.25 6.34
N ASN A 100 6.13 -5.82 6.70
CA ASN A 100 6.74 -6.94 5.98
C ASN A 100 6.40 -8.31 6.54
N ASP A 101 6.03 -8.42 7.81
CA ASP A 101 5.82 -9.73 8.42
C ASP A 101 4.43 -10.33 8.16
N GLY A 102 3.50 -9.54 7.63
CA GLY A 102 2.20 -10.03 7.17
C GLY A 102 1.29 -10.59 8.26
N GLU A 103 1.67 -10.38 9.52
CA GLU A 103 0.89 -10.84 10.66
C GLU A 103 -0.09 -9.75 11.10
N ASP A 104 -1.10 -10.13 11.83
CA ASP A 104 -2.00 -9.21 12.55
C ASP A 104 -2.70 -8.14 11.71
N GLU A 105 -3.03 -8.46 10.48
CA GLU A 105 -3.85 -7.58 9.68
C GLU A 105 -5.29 -7.64 10.18
N SER A 106 -5.78 -6.50 10.66
CA SER A 106 -7.10 -6.39 11.31
C SER A 106 -8.26 -6.60 10.36
N GLY A 107 -7.99 -6.67 9.05
CA GLY A 107 -9.05 -6.88 8.07
C GLY A 107 -8.60 -6.65 6.63
N PRO A 108 -9.46 -6.99 5.67
CA PRO A 108 -9.15 -6.81 4.27
C PRO A 108 -9.03 -5.32 3.94
N GLY A 109 -8.03 -4.99 3.12
CA GLY A 109 -7.82 -3.63 2.65
C GLY A 109 -7.09 -2.71 3.61
N GLU A 110 -6.53 -3.20 4.70
CA GLU A 110 -5.79 -2.37 5.66
C GLU A 110 -4.66 -1.58 4.99
N GLY A 111 -4.00 -2.16 3.98
CA GLY A 111 -2.98 -1.46 3.22
C GLY A 111 -3.50 -0.19 2.53
N PHE A 112 -4.76 -0.17 2.10
CA PHE A 112 -5.38 1.03 1.55
C PHE A 112 -5.58 2.12 2.61
N LEU A 113 -5.89 1.73 3.84
CA LEU A 113 -6.06 2.69 4.93
C LEU A 113 -4.76 3.45 5.19
N ARG A 114 -3.63 2.75 5.14
CA ARG A 114 -2.31 3.37 5.36
C ARG A 114 -1.89 4.31 4.23
N LEU A 115 -2.52 4.18 3.06
CA LEU A 115 -2.35 5.12 1.95
C LEU A 115 -3.38 6.26 1.95
N GLY A 116 -4.29 6.27 2.94
CA GLY A 116 -5.30 7.32 3.07
C GLY A 116 -6.49 7.16 2.12
N LEU A 117 -6.79 5.94 1.69
CA LEU A 117 -7.77 5.67 0.64
C LEU A 117 -9.12 5.15 1.18
N ARG A 118 -9.42 5.37 2.44
CA ARG A 118 -10.67 4.91 3.07
C ARG A 118 -11.92 5.25 2.25
N GLN A 119 -12.00 6.47 1.74
CA GLN A 119 -13.16 6.96 0.98
C GLN A 119 -13.35 6.26 -0.36
N HIS A 120 -12.33 5.59 -0.83
CA HIS A 120 -12.32 4.87 -2.11
C HIS A 120 -12.50 3.36 -1.93
N MET A 121 -12.63 2.89 -0.70
CA MET A 121 -12.77 1.46 -0.41
C MET A 121 -14.23 1.06 -0.42
N LYS A 122 -14.51 -0.09 -1.03
CA LYS A 122 -15.84 -0.68 -1.06
C LYS A 122 -15.72 -2.19 -0.83
N ARG A 123 -16.42 -2.70 0.18
CA ARG A 123 -16.50 -4.14 0.38
C ARG A 123 -17.30 -4.77 -0.76
N VAL A 124 -16.75 -5.78 -1.40
CA VAL A 124 -17.35 -6.46 -2.55
C VAL A 124 -17.18 -7.96 -2.38
N SER A 125 -17.83 -8.73 -3.26
CA SER A 125 -17.60 -10.17 -3.34
C SER A 125 -16.36 -10.47 -4.18
N VAL A 126 -15.78 -11.64 -3.96
CA VAL A 126 -14.67 -12.13 -4.80
C VAL A 126 -15.10 -12.22 -6.28
N ARG A 127 -16.36 -12.57 -6.51
CA ARG A 127 -16.92 -12.64 -7.86
C ARG A 127 -16.90 -11.29 -8.56
N GLU A 128 -17.14 -10.20 -7.83
CA GLU A 128 -17.09 -8.85 -8.40
C GLU A 128 -15.67 -8.47 -8.79
N LEU A 129 -14.66 -8.87 -8.01
CA LEU A 129 -13.26 -8.68 -8.41
C LEU A 129 -12.94 -9.53 -9.65
N ALA A 130 -13.37 -10.77 -9.69
CA ALA A 130 -13.16 -11.64 -10.86
C ALA A 130 -13.87 -11.11 -12.11
N ALA A 131 -14.97 -10.36 -11.93
CA ALA A 131 -15.69 -9.74 -13.04
C ALA A 131 -15.05 -8.44 -13.54
N GLY A 132 -14.00 -7.95 -12.88
CA GLY A 132 -13.22 -6.82 -13.37
C GLY A 132 -13.07 -5.62 -12.43
N GLN A 133 -13.70 -5.62 -11.24
CA GLN A 133 -13.46 -4.53 -10.29
C GLN A 133 -12.03 -4.59 -9.78
N LEU A 134 -11.39 -3.43 -9.72
CA LEU A 134 -10.04 -3.29 -9.17
C LEU A 134 -10.09 -3.37 -7.65
N GLY A 135 -9.17 -4.10 -7.06
CA GLY A 135 -9.10 -4.15 -5.61
C GLY A 135 -8.06 -5.11 -5.08
N MET A 136 -8.35 -5.62 -3.90
CA MET A 136 -7.48 -6.54 -3.19
C MET A 136 -8.31 -7.71 -2.67
N CYS A 137 -7.74 -8.90 -2.76
CA CYS A 137 -8.32 -10.12 -2.19
C CYS A 137 -7.40 -10.64 -1.09
N ASN A 138 -7.95 -10.77 0.10
CA ASN A 138 -7.22 -11.30 1.26
C ASN A 138 -7.65 -12.73 1.53
N ARG A 139 -6.65 -13.60 1.65
CA ARG A 139 -6.81 -14.98 2.13
C ARG A 139 -5.92 -15.15 3.35
N THR A 140 -6.10 -16.23 4.11
CA THR A 140 -5.27 -16.51 5.28
C THR A 140 -3.79 -16.46 4.90
N GLY A 141 -3.06 -15.54 5.51
CA GLY A 141 -1.62 -15.39 5.30
C GLY A 141 -1.22 -14.85 3.93
N HIS A 142 -2.16 -14.36 3.12
CA HIS A 142 -1.85 -13.92 1.76
C HIS A 142 -2.82 -12.84 1.27
N SER A 143 -2.26 -11.81 0.63
CA SER A 143 -3.04 -10.75 -0.01
C SER A 143 -2.53 -10.53 -1.42
N VAL A 144 -3.44 -10.34 -2.37
CA VAL A 144 -3.10 -10.07 -3.76
C VAL A 144 -3.91 -8.89 -4.27
N ALA A 145 -3.30 -8.08 -5.14
CA ALA A 145 -4.04 -7.13 -5.95
C ALA A 145 -4.79 -7.88 -7.05
N VAL A 146 -6.00 -7.44 -7.36
CA VAL A 146 -6.78 -8.00 -8.47
C VAL A 146 -7.02 -6.89 -9.47
N ILE A 147 -6.50 -7.07 -10.67
CA ILE A 147 -6.51 -6.09 -11.76
C ILE A 147 -7.10 -6.76 -12.98
N ASN A 148 -8.12 -6.14 -13.56
CA ASN A 148 -8.82 -6.69 -14.74
C ASN A 148 -9.33 -8.13 -14.52
N GLY A 149 -9.80 -8.43 -13.31
CA GLY A 149 -10.36 -9.73 -12.97
C GLY A 149 -9.34 -10.82 -12.66
N ARG A 150 -8.06 -10.47 -12.60
CA ARG A 150 -6.98 -11.45 -12.38
C ARG A 150 -6.06 -11.04 -11.25
N GLU A 151 -5.58 -12.03 -10.50
CA GLU A 151 -4.62 -11.82 -9.43
C GLU A 151 -3.27 -11.38 -10.00
N GLU A 152 -2.68 -10.36 -9.38
CA GLU A 152 -1.35 -9.89 -9.73
C GLU A 152 -0.32 -10.64 -8.88
N LEU A 153 0.50 -11.48 -9.50
CA LEU A 153 1.46 -12.36 -8.83
C LEU A 153 2.87 -12.12 -9.37
N TRP A 154 3.74 -11.56 -8.52
CA TRP A 154 5.17 -11.40 -8.86
C TRP A 154 5.40 -10.66 -10.19
N GLY A 155 4.60 -9.64 -10.46
CA GLY A 155 4.67 -8.90 -11.72
C GLY A 155 4.02 -9.60 -12.90
N ARG A 156 3.30 -10.70 -12.66
CA ARG A 156 2.59 -11.47 -13.69
C ARG A 156 1.09 -11.47 -13.41
N GLN A 157 0.31 -11.54 -14.48
CA GLN A 157 -1.11 -11.71 -14.39
C GLN A 157 -1.42 -13.20 -14.11
N GLY A 158 -2.07 -13.47 -12.99
CA GLY A 158 -2.46 -14.81 -12.58
C GLY A 158 -3.87 -15.16 -13.02
N ARG A 159 -4.49 -16.06 -12.26
CA ARG A 159 -5.87 -16.49 -12.49
C ARG A 159 -6.87 -15.55 -11.83
N ALA A 160 -8.15 -15.72 -12.13
CA ALA A 160 -9.22 -15.02 -11.43
C ALA A 160 -9.28 -15.48 -9.97
N PRO A 161 -9.57 -14.57 -9.01
CA PRO A 161 -9.72 -14.96 -7.61
C PRO A 161 -10.99 -15.83 -7.45
N THR A 162 -10.92 -16.82 -6.55
CA THR A 162 -12.02 -17.75 -6.30
C THR A 162 -12.53 -17.72 -4.86
N GLN A 163 -11.72 -17.26 -3.91
CA GLN A 163 -12.08 -17.22 -2.50
C GLN A 163 -11.30 -16.13 -1.77
N GLY A 164 -11.82 -15.71 -0.63
CA GLY A 164 -11.19 -14.74 0.24
C GLY A 164 -12.12 -13.57 0.56
N HIS A 165 -11.55 -12.58 1.21
CA HIS A 165 -12.25 -11.32 1.51
C HIS A 165 -11.81 -10.27 0.49
N ALA A 166 -12.78 -9.63 -0.13
CA ALA A 166 -12.55 -8.71 -1.23
C ALA A 166 -12.89 -7.27 -0.86
N VAL A 167 -12.00 -6.36 -1.24
CA VAL A 167 -12.20 -4.92 -1.12
C VAL A 167 -11.87 -4.28 -2.45
N ALA A 168 -12.84 -3.60 -3.05
CA ALA A 168 -12.61 -2.84 -4.27
C ALA A 168 -12.05 -1.45 -3.95
N LEU A 169 -11.27 -0.93 -4.86
CA LEU A 169 -10.76 0.44 -4.85
C LEU A 169 -11.47 1.20 -5.97
N VAL A 170 -12.38 2.08 -5.59
CA VAL A 170 -13.28 2.77 -6.51
C VAL A 170 -13.01 4.26 -6.65
#